data_e4c03e06e087c7cc3c9e91e5600921dc
#
_entry.id   e4c03e06e087c7cc3c9e91e5600921dc
#
_cell.length_a   1.000
_cell.length_b   1.000
_cell.length_c   1.000
_cell.angle_alpha   90.00
_cell.angle_beta   90.00
_cell.angle_gamma   90.00
#
_symmetry.space_group_name_H-M   'P 1'
#
loop_
_entity.id
_entity.type
_entity.pdbx_description
1 polymer ?
#
loop_
_entity_poly.entity_id
_entity_poly.type
_entity_poly.pdbx_seq_one_letter_code
_entity_poly.pdbx_strand_id
1 'polypeptide(L)'
;LVSLLTQLKDAAGTKNGTDCDEAGAGKVKEVIAKICERDDGYPNPNAVDLAGTSWELTYSDSAGNSSGKLGPFVGVVTQEFEVDKNSGRYRNVVTLGPLVLSLAAVAEALAKSKKNESLKVTFVDLTVTIFGNQVLKKPFDANRSGTWRMAYASDEVRVLYTDQGNVFVLTRA
;
A
#
# COMPACT_ATOMS: atom_id res chain seq x y z
N LEU A 1 -11.47 -16.28 0.34
CA LEU A 1 -10.42 -15.27 0.16
C LEU A 1 -9.24 -15.82 -0.65
N VAL A 2 -8.65 -16.98 -0.28
CA VAL A 2 -7.46 -17.58 -0.93
C VAL A 2 -7.60 -17.66 -2.46
N SER A 3 -8.74 -18.20 -2.96
CA SER A 3 -9.00 -18.29 -4.41
C SER A 3 -9.05 -16.91 -5.09
N LEU A 4 -9.62 -15.89 -4.45
CA LEU A 4 -9.64 -14.53 -4.98
C LEU A 4 -8.24 -13.90 -5.04
N LEU A 5 -7.40 -14.15 -4.01
CA LEU A 5 -6.02 -13.68 -4.00
C LEU A 5 -5.18 -14.35 -5.09
N THR A 6 -5.40 -15.65 -5.36
CA THR A 6 -4.77 -16.34 -6.49
C THR A 6 -5.19 -15.70 -7.82
N GLN A 7 -6.50 -15.53 -8.04
CA GLN A 7 -7.01 -14.86 -9.25
C GLN A 7 -6.46 -13.44 -9.41
N LEU A 8 -6.34 -12.69 -8.32
CA LEU A 8 -5.74 -11.35 -8.33
C LEU A 8 -4.29 -11.40 -8.79
N LYS A 9 -3.48 -12.27 -8.19
CA LYS A 9 -2.05 -12.41 -8.51
C LYS A 9 -1.85 -12.84 -9.95
N ASP A 10 -2.63 -13.80 -10.43
CA ASP A 10 -2.58 -14.26 -11.81
C ASP A 10 -2.93 -13.14 -12.81
N ALA A 11 -3.94 -12.34 -12.50
CA ALA A 11 -4.35 -11.21 -13.35
C ALA A 11 -3.41 -10.01 -13.25
N ALA A 12 -2.87 -9.70 -12.07
CA ALA A 12 -1.94 -8.60 -11.83
C ALA A 12 -0.53 -8.85 -12.39
N GLY A 13 -0.16 -10.12 -12.58
CA GLY A 13 1.21 -10.50 -12.97
C GLY A 13 2.23 -10.34 -11.85
N THR A 14 3.51 -10.38 -12.20
CA THR A 14 4.62 -10.43 -11.23
C THR A 14 5.21 -9.07 -10.85
N LYS A 15 4.69 -7.98 -11.43
CA LYS A 15 5.24 -6.62 -11.29
C LYS A 15 4.22 -5.65 -10.67
N ASN A 16 3.52 -6.08 -9.65
CA ASN A 16 2.54 -5.26 -8.90
C ASN A 16 1.47 -4.62 -9.80
N GLY A 17 1.13 -5.25 -10.94
CA GLY A 17 0.19 -4.72 -11.93
C GLY A 17 0.76 -3.70 -12.92
N THR A 18 2.05 -3.33 -12.83
CA THR A 18 2.65 -2.30 -13.70
C THR A 18 2.81 -2.72 -15.16
N ASP A 19 2.74 -4.00 -15.46
CA ASP A 19 2.76 -4.62 -16.80
C ASP A 19 1.42 -5.26 -17.18
N CYS A 20 0.36 -4.97 -16.40
CA CYS A 20 -0.98 -5.46 -16.65
C CYS A 20 -1.55 -4.79 -17.90
N ASP A 21 -2.03 -5.58 -18.85
CA ASP A 21 -2.78 -5.06 -19.99
C ASP A 21 -4.22 -4.66 -19.59
N GLU A 22 -4.97 -4.06 -20.51
CA GLU A 22 -6.32 -3.59 -20.24
C GLU A 22 -7.27 -4.73 -19.81
N ALA A 23 -7.12 -5.92 -20.41
CA ALA A 23 -7.93 -7.09 -20.06
C ALA A 23 -7.59 -7.62 -18.66
N GLY A 24 -6.30 -7.67 -18.31
CA GLY A 24 -5.83 -8.02 -16.97
C GLY A 24 -6.29 -7.02 -15.93
N ALA A 25 -6.18 -5.71 -16.22
CA ALA A 25 -6.66 -4.65 -15.33
C ALA A 25 -8.17 -4.74 -15.09
N GLY A 26 -8.96 -5.10 -16.11
CA GLY A 26 -10.39 -5.37 -15.98
C GLY A 26 -10.67 -6.53 -15.01
N LYS A 27 -9.98 -7.66 -15.17
CA LYS A 27 -10.11 -8.82 -14.27
C LYS A 27 -9.70 -8.48 -12.84
N VAL A 28 -8.61 -7.73 -12.66
CA VAL A 28 -8.17 -7.28 -11.33
C VAL A 28 -9.25 -6.46 -10.64
N LYS A 29 -9.88 -5.51 -11.35
CA LYS A 29 -10.98 -4.69 -10.80
C LYS A 29 -12.17 -5.54 -10.37
N GLU A 30 -12.56 -6.54 -11.17
CA GLU A 30 -13.63 -7.49 -10.81
C GLU A 30 -13.30 -8.29 -9.55
N VAL A 31 -12.06 -8.77 -9.43
CA VAL A 31 -11.62 -9.52 -8.24
C VAL A 31 -11.56 -8.62 -7.01
N ILE A 32 -11.06 -7.38 -7.14
CA ILE A 32 -11.06 -6.39 -6.05
C ILE A 32 -12.49 -6.12 -5.57
N ALA A 33 -13.45 -5.94 -6.49
CA ALA A 33 -14.85 -5.75 -6.13
C ALA A 33 -15.38 -6.92 -5.29
N LYS A 34 -15.13 -8.17 -5.73
CA LYS A 34 -15.52 -9.37 -4.98
C LYS A 34 -14.84 -9.48 -3.60
N ILE A 35 -13.60 -9.01 -3.46
CA ILE A 35 -12.92 -8.95 -2.15
C ILE A 35 -13.62 -7.93 -1.25
N CYS A 36 -13.95 -6.74 -1.78
CA CYS A 36 -14.58 -5.67 -1.00
C CYS A 36 -16.05 -5.98 -0.61
N GLU A 37 -16.73 -6.87 -1.32
CA GLU A 37 -18.10 -7.33 -1.01
C GLU A 37 -18.15 -8.39 0.08
N ARG A 38 -17.02 -8.91 0.54
CA ARG A 38 -16.98 -9.93 1.59
C ARG A 38 -17.31 -9.35 2.95
N ASP A 39 -17.95 -10.16 3.77
CA ASP A 39 -18.38 -9.86 5.15
C ASP A 39 -17.43 -10.43 6.23
N ASP A 40 -16.40 -11.18 5.81
CA ASP A 40 -15.42 -11.80 6.71
C ASP A 40 -14.19 -10.90 7.02
N GLY A 41 -14.21 -9.66 6.56
CA GLY A 41 -13.22 -8.64 6.91
C GLY A 41 -13.50 -7.96 8.24
N TYR A 42 -12.62 -7.04 8.64
CA TYR A 42 -12.84 -6.22 9.82
C TYR A 42 -14.05 -5.29 9.62
N PRO A 43 -14.95 -5.17 10.61
CA PRO A 43 -16.16 -4.33 10.50
C PRO A 43 -15.87 -2.85 10.23
N ASN A 44 -14.72 -2.36 10.69
CA ASN A 44 -14.21 -1.03 10.41
C ASN A 44 -12.77 -1.12 9.89
N PRO A 45 -12.56 -1.27 8.57
CA PRO A 45 -11.22 -1.43 7.99
C PRO A 45 -10.27 -0.27 8.29
N ASN A 46 -10.79 0.96 8.47
CA ASN A 46 -9.96 2.13 8.74
C ASN A 46 -9.53 2.27 10.22
N ALA A 47 -10.13 1.48 11.11
CA ALA A 47 -9.78 1.45 12.53
C ALA A 47 -8.91 0.23 12.92
N VAL A 48 -8.43 -0.53 11.94
CA VAL A 48 -7.57 -1.70 12.18
C VAL A 48 -6.23 -1.27 12.75
N ASP A 49 -5.81 -1.94 13.82
CA ASP A 49 -4.48 -1.77 14.38
C ASP A 49 -3.44 -2.43 13.46
N LEU A 50 -2.61 -1.61 12.85
CA LEU A 50 -1.55 -2.03 11.94
C LEU A 50 -0.17 -2.10 12.61
N ALA A 51 -0.05 -1.75 13.89
CA ALA A 51 1.22 -1.70 14.58
C ALA A 51 1.96 -3.05 14.55
N GLY A 52 3.25 -3.01 14.27
CA GLY A 52 4.10 -4.20 14.16
C GLY A 52 3.79 -5.12 12.98
N THR A 53 3.02 -4.64 11.99
CA THR A 53 2.67 -5.43 10.81
C THR A 53 3.49 -5.05 9.59
N SER A 54 3.72 -6.03 8.71
CA SER A 54 4.34 -5.84 7.40
C SER A 54 3.43 -6.37 6.29
N TRP A 55 3.37 -5.65 5.18
CA TRP A 55 2.46 -5.93 4.06
C TRP A 55 3.18 -5.76 2.74
N GLU A 56 3.05 -6.73 1.85
CA GLU A 56 3.62 -6.69 0.50
C GLU A 56 2.58 -6.24 -0.51
N LEU A 57 2.97 -5.33 -1.40
CA LEU A 57 2.12 -4.88 -2.50
C LEU A 57 1.94 -6.00 -3.53
N THR A 58 0.69 -6.38 -3.75
CA THR A 58 0.31 -7.36 -4.79
C THR A 58 -0.15 -6.67 -6.07
N TYR A 59 -0.83 -5.53 -5.94
CA TYR A 59 -1.34 -4.77 -7.08
C TYR A 59 -1.48 -3.29 -6.76
N SER A 60 -1.14 -2.45 -7.74
CA SER A 60 -1.54 -1.04 -7.78
C SER A 60 -1.69 -0.55 -9.22
N ASP A 61 -2.69 0.29 -9.46
CA ASP A 61 -2.85 1.04 -10.71
C ASP A 61 -2.18 2.42 -10.66
N SER A 62 -1.42 2.71 -9.60
CA SER A 62 -0.63 3.94 -9.49
C SER A 62 0.51 3.98 -10.50
N ALA A 63 0.61 5.07 -11.24
CA ALA A 63 1.71 5.28 -12.20
C ALA A 63 3.05 5.67 -11.52
N GLY A 64 3.05 5.98 -10.22
CA GLY A 64 4.20 6.48 -9.48
C GLY A 64 5.08 5.39 -8.87
N ASN A 65 6.14 5.81 -8.19
CA ASN A 65 7.08 4.94 -7.48
C ASN A 65 6.42 4.09 -6.37
N SER A 66 5.23 4.47 -5.93
CA SER A 66 4.44 3.71 -4.96
C SER A 66 3.98 2.34 -5.45
N SER A 67 3.97 2.11 -6.77
CA SER A 67 3.77 0.78 -7.38
C SER A 67 5.06 -0.05 -7.45
N GLY A 68 6.20 0.49 -6.99
CA GLY A 68 7.51 -0.13 -7.11
C GLY A 68 8.24 0.19 -8.41
N LYS A 69 7.65 1.00 -9.30
CA LYS A 69 8.24 1.33 -10.60
C LYS A 69 9.40 2.30 -10.44
N LEU A 70 10.59 1.88 -10.88
CA LEU A 70 11.84 2.64 -10.85
C LEU A 70 12.46 2.63 -12.25
N GLY A 71 12.05 3.57 -13.09
CA GLY A 71 12.39 3.57 -14.51
C GLY A 71 11.83 2.34 -15.22
N PRO A 72 12.67 1.52 -15.88
CA PRO A 72 12.22 0.29 -16.55
C PRO A 72 12.05 -0.91 -15.60
N PHE A 73 12.43 -0.77 -14.34
CA PHE A 73 12.41 -1.85 -13.35
C PHE A 73 11.24 -1.70 -12.39
N VAL A 74 10.86 -2.82 -11.78
CA VAL A 74 9.85 -2.86 -10.71
C VAL A 74 10.43 -3.61 -9.52
N GLY A 75 10.47 -2.95 -8.36
CA GLY A 75 10.93 -3.52 -7.10
C GLY A 75 9.79 -4.13 -6.29
N VAL A 76 10.14 -4.95 -5.31
CA VAL A 76 9.22 -5.39 -4.28
C VAL A 76 8.87 -4.20 -3.39
N VAL A 77 7.59 -4.00 -3.14
CA VAL A 77 7.10 -2.92 -2.28
C VAL A 77 6.53 -3.51 -1.01
N THR A 78 7.03 -3.07 0.13
CA THR A 78 6.48 -3.41 1.44
C THR A 78 6.03 -2.16 2.20
N GLN A 79 4.99 -2.33 3.02
CA GLN A 79 4.59 -1.35 4.02
C GLN A 79 4.88 -1.93 5.39
N GLU A 80 5.75 -1.28 6.15
CA GLU A 80 6.21 -1.73 7.47
C GLU A 80 5.73 -0.75 8.53
N PHE A 81 4.85 -1.19 9.43
CA PHE A 81 4.31 -0.38 10.52
C PHE A 81 5.13 -0.56 11.78
N GLU A 82 5.46 0.56 12.46
CA GLU A 82 6.14 0.52 13.74
C GLU A 82 5.29 -0.17 14.83
N VAL A 83 5.95 -0.77 15.81
CA VAL A 83 5.30 -1.51 16.91
C VAL A 83 4.52 -0.58 17.86
N ASP A 84 4.91 0.70 17.95
CA ASP A 84 4.21 1.68 18.75
C ASP A 84 2.85 2.05 18.14
N LYS A 85 1.78 1.52 18.76
CA LYS A 85 0.39 1.73 18.33
C LYS A 85 -0.04 3.20 18.27
N ASN A 86 0.60 4.06 19.05
CA ASN A 86 0.23 5.48 19.12
C ASN A 86 0.99 6.32 18.11
N SER A 87 2.06 5.81 17.51
CA SER A 87 2.89 6.58 16.57
C SER A 87 2.22 6.76 15.21
N GLY A 88 1.42 5.80 14.78
CA GLY A 88 0.89 5.72 13.41
C GLY A 88 1.98 5.70 12.32
N ARG A 89 3.25 5.54 12.72
CA ARG A 89 4.39 5.59 11.79
C ARG A 89 4.50 4.31 10.99
N TYR A 90 4.84 4.48 9.73
CA TYR A 90 5.14 3.36 8.84
C TYR A 90 6.13 3.79 7.76
N ARG A 91 6.66 2.82 7.02
CA ARG A 91 7.50 3.02 5.86
C ARG A 91 6.95 2.27 4.67
N ASN A 92 6.92 2.95 3.51
CA ASN A 92 6.84 2.28 2.22
C ASN A 92 8.28 2.01 1.77
N VAL A 93 8.62 0.75 1.60
CA VAL A 93 9.96 0.32 1.20
C VAL A 93 9.88 -0.30 -0.19
N VAL A 94 10.66 0.21 -1.13
CA VAL A 94 10.82 -0.38 -2.47
C VAL A 94 12.21 -0.97 -2.55
N THR A 95 12.29 -2.28 -2.73
CA THR A 95 13.55 -3.03 -2.83
C THR A 95 13.76 -3.52 -4.25
N LEU A 96 14.89 -3.16 -4.84
CA LEU A 96 15.33 -3.60 -6.17
C LEU A 96 16.81 -4.02 -6.10
N GLY A 97 17.07 -5.31 -5.84
CA GLY A 97 18.43 -5.80 -5.59
C GLY A 97 19.10 -5.03 -4.45
N PRO A 98 20.28 -4.41 -4.69
CA PRO A 98 20.99 -3.66 -3.65
C PRO A 98 20.41 -2.26 -3.38
N LEU A 99 19.47 -1.79 -4.22
CA LEU A 99 18.83 -0.48 -4.08
C LEU A 99 17.59 -0.60 -3.21
N VAL A 100 17.52 0.22 -2.16
CA VAL A 100 16.36 0.34 -1.27
C VAL A 100 15.93 1.79 -1.18
N LEU A 101 14.65 2.06 -1.51
CA LEU A 101 14.01 3.35 -1.29
C LEU A 101 13.02 3.19 -0.12
N SER A 102 13.18 4.01 0.91
CA SER A 102 12.30 4.01 2.08
C SER A 102 11.63 5.37 2.23
N LEU A 103 10.30 5.37 2.12
CA LEU A 103 9.46 6.54 2.33
C LEU A 103 8.81 6.44 3.71
N ALA A 104 9.29 7.24 4.66
CA ALA A 104 8.70 7.34 5.98
C ALA A 104 7.45 8.22 5.97
N ALA A 105 6.41 7.77 6.68
CA ALA A 105 5.15 8.49 6.81
C ALA A 105 4.46 8.23 8.15
N VAL A 106 3.47 9.07 8.46
CA VAL A 106 2.58 8.92 9.62
C VAL A 106 1.14 8.81 9.10
N ALA A 107 0.43 7.76 9.51
CA ALA A 107 -0.98 7.56 9.22
C ALA A 107 -1.81 7.96 10.45
N GLU A 108 -2.68 8.94 10.28
CA GLU A 108 -3.57 9.45 11.33
C GLU A 108 -5.03 9.20 10.96
N ALA A 109 -5.84 8.75 11.91
CA ALA A 109 -7.27 8.64 11.71
C ALA A 109 -7.86 10.05 11.49
N LEU A 110 -8.52 10.26 10.36
CA LEU A 110 -9.27 11.48 10.13
C LEU A 110 -10.51 11.47 11.02
N ALA A 111 -10.71 12.56 11.78
CA ALA A 111 -11.76 12.71 12.75
C ALA A 111 -13.14 12.26 12.21
N LYS A 112 -13.66 11.25 12.84
CA LYS A 112 -15.01 10.70 13.00
C LYS A 112 -16.14 11.35 12.18
N SER A 113 -16.15 11.14 10.90
CA SER A 113 -17.38 11.11 10.13
C SER A 113 -17.82 9.63 10.05
N LYS A 114 -18.97 9.30 10.63
CA LYS A 114 -19.48 7.92 10.75
C LYS A 114 -19.70 7.16 9.43
N LYS A 115 -19.41 7.75 8.28
CA LYS A 115 -19.64 7.17 6.95
C LYS A 115 -18.41 7.10 6.02
N ASN A 116 -17.33 7.85 6.27
CA ASN A 116 -16.12 7.84 5.44
C ASN A 116 -14.88 8.00 6.33
N GLU A 117 -14.64 7.01 7.17
CA GLU A 117 -13.40 6.97 7.94
C GLU A 117 -12.24 6.75 6.98
N SER A 118 -11.36 7.72 6.92
CA SER A 118 -10.16 7.69 6.09
C SER A 118 -8.95 7.96 6.98
N LEU A 119 -7.79 7.50 6.56
CA LEU A 119 -6.52 7.80 7.20
C LEU A 119 -5.85 8.97 6.47
N LYS A 120 -5.50 10.02 7.19
CA LYS A 120 -4.57 11.02 6.67
C LYS A 120 -3.16 10.45 6.74
N VAL A 121 -2.46 10.50 5.63
CA VAL A 121 -1.07 10.06 5.52
C VAL A 121 -0.20 11.27 5.27
N THR A 122 0.71 11.56 6.21
CA THR A 122 1.67 12.65 6.10
C THR A 122 3.05 12.08 5.84
N PHE A 123 3.67 12.48 4.74
CA PHE A 123 5.02 12.02 4.37
C PHE A 123 6.07 12.78 5.16
N VAL A 124 7.07 12.07 5.68
CA VAL A 124 8.13 12.61 6.54
C VAL A 124 9.43 12.80 5.78
N ASP A 125 9.99 11.71 5.28
CA ASP A 125 11.23 11.73 4.50
C ASP A 125 11.32 10.58 3.50
N LEU A 126 12.21 10.76 2.52
CA LEU A 126 12.65 9.72 1.61
C LEU A 126 14.11 9.42 1.88
N THR A 127 14.43 8.15 2.10
CA THR A 127 15.79 7.65 2.23
C THR A 127 16.10 6.70 1.07
N VAL A 128 17.27 6.85 0.48
CA VAL A 128 17.80 5.93 -0.55
C VAL A 128 19.06 5.27 -0.04
N THR A 129 19.11 3.95 -0.11
CA THR A 129 20.22 3.13 0.35
C THR A 129 20.70 2.24 -0.80
N ILE A 130 22.00 2.14 -0.99
CA ILE A 130 22.64 1.25 -1.98
C ILE A 130 23.68 0.39 -1.27
N PHE A 131 23.62 -0.93 -1.43
CA PHE A 131 24.46 -1.89 -0.70
C PHE A 131 24.54 -1.64 0.80
N GLY A 132 23.39 -1.30 1.42
CA GLY A 132 23.29 -1.02 2.86
C GLY A 132 23.78 0.38 3.30
N ASN A 133 24.36 1.16 2.39
CA ASN A 133 24.83 2.51 2.69
C ASN A 133 23.80 3.57 2.28
N GLN A 134 23.43 4.46 3.20
CA GLN A 134 22.55 5.57 2.89
C GLN A 134 23.25 6.57 1.98
N VAL A 135 22.75 6.78 0.78
CA VAL A 135 23.30 7.69 -0.23
C VAL A 135 22.48 8.99 -0.36
N LEU A 136 21.22 8.98 0.07
CA LEU A 136 20.35 10.15 0.07
C LEU A 136 19.37 10.08 1.25
N LYS A 137 19.15 11.22 1.90
CA LYS A 137 18.00 11.44 2.76
C LYS A 137 17.41 12.82 2.44
N LYS A 138 16.11 12.85 2.09
CA LYS A 138 15.40 14.06 1.74
C LYS A 138 14.13 14.18 2.59
N PRO A 139 14.05 15.17 3.50
CA PRO A 139 12.82 15.46 4.20
C PRO A 139 11.77 16.04 3.24
N PHE A 140 10.50 15.82 3.56
CA PHE A 140 9.39 16.47 2.88
C PHE A 140 8.88 17.66 3.68
N ASP A 141 8.27 18.62 2.98
CA ASP A 141 7.57 19.73 3.61
C ASP A 141 6.36 19.21 4.40
N ALA A 142 6.06 19.85 5.52
CA ALA A 142 5.03 19.45 6.47
C ALA A 142 3.61 19.30 5.87
N ASN A 143 3.37 19.84 4.68
CA ASN A 143 2.07 19.82 4.01
C ASN A 143 1.93 18.67 2.97
N ARG A 144 2.95 17.83 2.80
CA ARG A 144 2.88 16.73 1.84
C ARG A 144 2.12 15.56 2.43
N SER A 145 0.82 15.54 2.20
CA SER A 145 -0.07 14.51 2.71
C SER A 145 -1.03 14.02 1.64
N GLY A 146 -1.58 12.83 1.85
CA GLY A 146 -2.64 12.22 1.08
C GLY A 146 -3.67 11.58 2.01
N THR A 147 -4.71 11.02 1.46
CA THR A 147 -5.74 10.31 2.21
C THR A 147 -5.88 8.90 1.71
N TRP A 148 -5.97 7.93 2.63
CA TRP A 148 -6.29 6.55 2.35
C TRP A 148 -7.67 6.19 2.89
N ARG A 149 -8.46 5.52 2.09
CA ARG A 149 -9.71 4.88 2.49
C ARG A 149 -9.57 3.37 2.31
N MET A 150 -9.54 2.63 3.40
CA MET A 150 -9.57 1.17 3.32
C MET A 150 -10.99 0.70 2.98
N ALA A 151 -11.13 0.00 1.85
CA ALA A 151 -12.38 -0.59 1.41
C ALA A 151 -12.60 -1.98 2.02
N TYR A 152 -11.50 -2.70 2.27
CA TYR A 152 -11.49 -4.00 2.91
C TYR A 152 -10.20 -4.20 3.70
N ALA A 153 -10.26 -4.86 4.84
CA ALA A 153 -9.12 -5.33 5.58
C ALA A 153 -9.44 -6.62 6.34
N SER A 154 -8.48 -7.54 6.34
CA SER A 154 -8.45 -8.77 7.13
C SER A 154 -7.02 -9.03 7.62
N ASP A 155 -6.76 -10.15 8.29
CA ASP A 155 -5.40 -10.54 8.69
C ASP A 155 -4.48 -10.82 7.50
N GLU A 156 -5.05 -11.13 6.32
CA GLU A 156 -4.31 -11.59 5.14
C GLU A 156 -4.19 -10.54 4.04
N VAL A 157 -5.20 -9.67 3.88
CA VAL A 157 -5.27 -8.73 2.76
C VAL A 157 -5.88 -7.40 3.14
N ARG A 158 -5.38 -6.33 2.53
CA ARG A 158 -5.96 -4.99 2.59
C ARG A 158 -6.17 -4.44 1.19
N VAL A 159 -7.31 -3.79 1.00
CA VAL A 159 -7.63 -3.02 -0.20
C VAL A 159 -7.83 -1.57 0.23
N LEU A 160 -7.06 -0.67 -0.32
CA LEU A 160 -7.18 0.75 -0.04
C LEU A 160 -7.21 1.60 -1.31
N TYR A 161 -7.90 2.71 -1.25
CA TYR A 161 -7.96 3.74 -2.28
C TYR A 161 -7.31 5.03 -1.75
N THR A 162 -6.59 5.71 -2.62
CA THR A 162 -6.05 7.04 -2.34
C THR A 162 -7.04 8.13 -2.76
N ASP A 163 -6.82 9.37 -2.30
CA ASP A 163 -7.55 10.55 -2.75
C ASP A 163 -7.39 10.85 -4.26
N GLN A 164 -6.34 10.31 -4.88
CA GLN A 164 -6.13 10.38 -6.33
C GLN A 164 -6.90 9.29 -7.11
N GLY A 165 -7.64 8.44 -6.41
CA GLY A 165 -8.41 7.34 -7.01
C GLY A 165 -7.61 6.09 -7.32
N ASN A 166 -6.31 6.03 -6.99
CA ASN A 166 -5.52 4.83 -7.17
C ASN A 166 -5.90 3.76 -6.14
N VAL A 167 -5.86 2.51 -6.56
CA VAL A 167 -6.07 1.36 -5.70
C VAL A 167 -4.75 0.67 -5.36
N PHE A 168 -4.65 0.18 -4.13
CA PHE A 168 -3.56 -0.67 -3.65
C PHE A 168 -4.15 -1.91 -2.99
N VAL A 169 -3.65 -3.06 -3.39
CA VAL A 169 -3.95 -4.34 -2.75
C VAL A 169 -2.66 -4.87 -2.15
N LEU A 170 -2.68 -5.07 -0.83
CA LEU A 170 -1.53 -5.56 -0.08
C LEU A 170 -1.89 -6.88 0.61
N THR A 171 -0.98 -7.82 0.60
CA THR A 171 -1.07 -9.08 1.33
C THR A 171 -0.10 -9.09 2.50
N ARG A 172 -0.43 -9.82 3.56
CA ARG A 172 0.44 -9.98 4.72
C ARG A 172 1.80 -10.54 4.30
N ALA A 173 2.91 -9.91 4.71
CA ALA A 173 4.27 -10.35 4.46
C ALA A 173 4.73 -11.35 5.53
#